data_2988e6b8d73e982bff8c48e06620f226
#
_entry.id   2988e6b8d73e982bff8c48e06620f226
#
_cell.length_a   1.000
_cell.length_b   1.000
_cell.length_c   1.000
_cell.angle_alpha   90.00
_cell.angle_beta   90.00
_cell.angle_gamma   90.00
#
_symmetry.space_group_name_H-M   'P 1'
#
loop_
_entity.id
_entity.type
_entity.pdbx_description
1 polymer ?
#
loop_
_entity_poly.entity_id
_entity_poly.type
_entity_poly.pdbx_seq_one_letter_code
_entity_poly.pdbx_strand_id
1 'polypeptide(L)'
;MRKISLAFLLFSCLNKLTAQTTSVDALALKIPEASTYATSGLVNYLKQNFYPDSARVRAIYVWIANNIAYDVPRLLAKNANGEFKPQPSEDVLKTRAAVCQGYATLFVDLCTGLGVKAVLISGYGKIANTITPSHAWVGVEMNGNWYLFDPTWGAGYVQNNRFIKSFNNIFFKVPPEQMIKDYMPFDPMYQFVNHI
;
A
#
# COMPACT_ATOMS: atom_id res chain seq x y z
N MET A 1 34.01 14.42 -34.46
CA MET A 1 33.61 13.08 -34.10
C MET A 1 32.65 13.14 -32.91
N ARG A 2 31.48 12.61 -33.12
CA ARG A 2 30.21 12.70 -32.38
C ARG A 2 30.30 12.30 -30.90
N LYS A 3 30.05 13.27 -30.01
CA LYS A 3 29.67 13.02 -28.61
C LYS A 3 28.19 13.43 -28.42
N ILE A 4 27.31 12.74 -29.12
CA ILE A 4 25.87 12.93 -28.92
C ILE A 4 25.31 11.50 -28.83
N SER A 5 24.92 11.02 -27.70
CA SER A 5 23.90 9.98 -27.60
C SER A 5 23.55 9.46 -26.19
N LEU A 6 24.35 9.73 -25.14
CA LEU A 6 24.05 9.10 -23.83
C LEU A 6 23.00 9.88 -23.04
N ALA A 7 22.97 11.21 -23.14
CA ALA A 7 22.00 12.06 -22.43
C ALA A 7 20.56 11.91 -22.97
N PHE A 8 20.41 11.67 -24.27
CA PHE A 8 19.09 11.53 -24.92
C PHE A 8 18.41 10.20 -24.54
N LEU A 9 19.18 9.12 -24.35
CA LEU A 9 18.63 7.81 -23.92
C LEU A 9 18.17 7.82 -22.46
N LEU A 10 18.90 8.47 -21.57
CA LEU A 10 18.51 8.59 -20.17
C LEU A 10 17.25 9.44 -19.98
N PHE A 11 17.12 10.53 -20.75
CA PHE A 11 15.94 11.40 -20.70
C PHE A 11 14.69 10.70 -21.27
N SER A 12 14.82 9.86 -22.29
CA SER A 12 13.71 9.11 -22.86
C SER A 12 13.23 7.98 -21.94
N CYS A 13 14.13 7.34 -21.17
CA CYS A 13 13.77 6.33 -20.18
C CYS A 13 13.04 6.93 -18.97
N LEU A 14 13.46 8.09 -18.48
CA LEU A 14 12.80 8.81 -17.39
C LEU A 14 11.38 9.24 -17.77
N ASN A 15 11.20 9.78 -18.98
CA ASN A 15 9.88 10.18 -19.49
C ASN A 15 8.93 8.98 -19.69
N LYS A 16 9.44 7.83 -20.13
CA LYS A 16 8.63 6.61 -20.25
C LYS A 16 8.19 6.07 -18.88
N LEU A 17 9.05 6.13 -17.88
CA LEU A 17 8.72 5.66 -16.53
C LEU A 17 7.64 6.54 -15.86
N THR A 18 7.74 7.86 -16.00
CA THR A 18 6.74 8.79 -15.46
C THR A 18 5.41 8.69 -16.20
N ALA A 19 5.41 8.54 -17.52
CA ALA A 19 4.21 8.35 -18.33
C ALA A 19 3.51 7.04 -18.01
N GLN A 20 4.25 5.96 -17.72
CA GLN A 20 3.69 4.67 -17.38
C GLN A 20 3.02 4.68 -15.98
N THR A 21 3.64 5.32 -14.98
CA THR A 21 3.04 5.48 -13.64
C THR A 21 1.76 6.33 -13.69
N THR A 22 1.77 7.41 -14.42
CA THR A 22 0.58 8.27 -14.62
C THR A 22 -0.56 7.49 -15.26
N SER A 23 -0.27 6.62 -16.21
CA SER A 23 -1.27 5.77 -16.87
C SER A 23 -1.88 4.74 -15.91
N VAL A 24 -1.07 4.06 -15.08
CA VAL A 24 -1.55 3.08 -14.09
C VAL A 24 -2.43 3.75 -13.05
N ASP A 25 -1.99 4.87 -12.49
CA ASP A 25 -2.73 5.61 -11.47
C ASP A 25 -4.10 6.09 -12.01
N ALA A 26 -4.10 6.67 -13.21
CA ALA A 26 -5.33 7.15 -13.84
C ALA A 26 -6.33 6.01 -14.13
N LEU A 27 -5.84 4.82 -14.51
CA LEU A 27 -6.66 3.64 -14.70
C LEU A 27 -7.17 3.07 -13.38
N ALA A 28 -6.32 3.01 -12.35
CA ALA A 28 -6.69 2.53 -11.03
C ALA A 28 -7.82 3.36 -10.40
N LEU A 29 -7.80 4.68 -10.59
CA LEU A 29 -8.85 5.59 -10.12
C LEU A 29 -10.17 5.43 -10.89
N LYS A 30 -10.16 4.77 -12.05
CA LYS A 30 -11.33 4.53 -12.90
C LYS A 30 -11.84 3.09 -12.83
N ILE A 31 -11.37 2.26 -11.88
CA ILE A 31 -11.90 0.91 -11.67
C ILE A 31 -13.41 0.99 -11.47
N PRO A 32 -14.23 0.29 -12.27
CA PRO A 32 -15.69 0.36 -12.14
C PRO A 32 -16.15 -0.09 -10.76
N GLU A 33 -17.09 0.63 -10.18
CA GLU A 33 -17.60 0.37 -8.84
C GLU A 33 -18.13 -1.06 -8.71
N ALA A 34 -18.81 -1.57 -9.74
CA ALA A 34 -19.30 -2.96 -9.77
C ALA A 34 -18.21 -4.02 -9.58
N SER A 35 -16.96 -3.73 -9.94
CA SER A 35 -15.81 -4.60 -9.72
C SER A 35 -15.24 -4.53 -8.31
N THR A 36 -15.75 -3.63 -7.46
CA THR A 36 -15.15 -3.31 -6.17
C THR A 36 -15.99 -3.72 -4.96
N TYR A 37 -17.09 -4.46 -5.18
CA TYR A 37 -17.95 -4.94 -4.09
C TYR A 37 -17.40 -6.19 -3.39
N ALA A 38 -16.49 -6.93 -4.05
CA ALA A 38 -15.83 -8.11 -3.51
C ALA A 38 -14.36 -8.16 -3.95
N THR A 39 -13.53 -8.82 -3.13
CA THR A 39 -12.10 -9.02 -3.47
C THR A 39 -11.93 -9.74 -4.79
N SER A 40 -12.75 -10.75 -5.09
CA SER A 40 -12.72 -11.48 -6.34
C SER A 40 -12.99 -10.58 -7.57
N GLY A 41 -13.90 -9.63 -7.45
CA GLY A 41 -14.20 -8.66 -8.52
C GLY A 41 -13.00 -7.77 -8.82
N LEU A 42 -12.38 -7.20 -7.76
CA LEU A 42 -11.16 -6.40 -7.89
C LEU A 42 -10.00 -7.19 -8.48
N VAL A 43 -9.75 -8.41 -7.98
CA VAL A 43 -8.68 -9.29 -8.49
C VAL A 43 -8.88 -9.58 -9.98
N ASN A 44 -10.09 -9.93 -10.39
CA ASN A 44 -10.40 -10.18 -11.80
C ASN A 44 -10.15 -8.95 -12.67
N TYR A 45 -10.61 -7.78 -12.22
CA TYR A 45 -10.39 -6.54 -12.95
C TYR A 45 -8.89 -6.19 -13.06
N LEU A 46 -8.16 -6.28 -11.94
CA LEU A 46 -6.74 -5.99 -11.89
C LEU A 46 -5.94 -6.96 -12.78
N LYS A 47 -6.29 -8.25 -12.78
CA LYS A 47 -5.64 -9.26 -13.60
C LYS A 47 -5.79 -8.99 -15.10
N GLN A 48 -6.96 -8.51 -15.51
CA GLN A 48 -7.29 -8.27 -16.93
C GLN A 48 -6.73 -6.96 -17.46
N ASN A 49 -6.61 -5.92 -16.61
CA ASN A 49 -6.34 -4.56 -17.07
C ASN A 49 -4.95 -4.03 -16.71
N PHE A 50 -4.20 -4.74 -15.85
CA PHE A 50 -2.87 -4.29 -15.43
C PHE A 50 -1.83 -5.38 -15.64
N TYR A 51 -0.70 -4.99 -16.22
CA TYR A 51 0.47 -5.84 -16.43
C TYR A 51 1.73 -4.95 -16.52
N PRO A 52 2.88 -5.37 -15.99
CA PRO A 52 3.17 -6.57 -15.18
C PRO A 52 2.67 -6.47 -13.73
N ASP A 53 3.11 -7.41 -12.85
CA ASP A 53 2.69 -7.42 -11.44
C ASP A 53 3.01 -6.12 -10.71
N SER A 54 4.09 -5.45 -11.05
CA SER A 54 4.41 -4.13 -10.50
C SER A 54 3.31 -3.07 -10.79
N ALA A 55 2.67 -3.15 -11.95
CA ALA A 55 1.53 -2.29 -12.28
C ALA A 55 0.28 -2.69 -11.50
N ARG A 56 0.05 -4.00 -11.25
CA ARG A 56 -1.04 -4.51 -10.40
C ARG A 56 -0.88 -4.03 -8.96
N VAL A 57 0.31 -4.18 -8.38
CA VAL A 57 0.63 -3.71 -7.03
C VAL A 57 0.48 -2.18 -6.92
N ARG A 58 0.88 -1.43 -7.96
CA ARG A 58 0.66 0.02 -8.02
C ARG A 58 -0.83 0.35 -8.04
N ALA A 59 -1.61 -0.33 -8.86
CA ALA A 59 -3.05 -0.11 -8.95
C ALA A 59 -3.77 -0.44 -7.63
N ILE A 60 -3.38 -1.51 -6.93
CA ILE A 60 -3.87 -1.84 -5.58
C ILE A 60 -3.61 -0.68 -4.62
N TYR A 61 -2.35 -0.21 -4.54
CA TYR A 61 -1.97 0.88 -3.63
C TYR A 61 -2.78 2.15 -3.90
N VAL A 62 -2.81 2.59 -5.16
CA VAL A 62 -3.53 3.80 -5.57
C VAL A 62 -5.01 3.66 -5.29
N TRP A 63 -5.61 2.52 -5.61
CA TRP A 63 -7.03 2.30 -5.41
C TRP A 63 -7.38 2.31 -3.92
N ILE A 64 -6.68 1.52 -3.09
CA ILE A 64 -6.94 1.46 -1.65
C ILE A 64 -6.77 2.84 -1.02
N ALA A 65 -5.65 3.52 -1.25
CA ALA A 65 -5.38 4.82 -0.66
C ALA A 65 -6.39 5.90 -1.05
N ASN A 66 -7.05 5.76 -2.20
CA ASN A 66 -8.05 6.73 -2.65
C ASN A 66 -9.50 6.35 -2.32
N ASN A 67 -9.80 5.08 -2.08
CA ASN A 67 -11.18 4.61 -1.92
C ASN A 67 -11.52 4.14 -0.51
N ILE A 68 -10.53 3.91 0.35
CA ILE A 68 -10.75 3.52 1.74
C ILE A 68 -10.43 4.73 2.63
N ALA A 69 -11.34 5.03 3.56
CA ALA A 69 -11.14 6.06 4.59
C ALA A 69 -10.58 5.44 5.88
N TYR A 70 -9.82 6.21 6.66
CA TYR A 70 -9.42 5.73 7.98
C TYR A 70 -10.60 5.77 8.96
N ASP A 71 -10.89 4.63 9.57
CA ASP A 71 -12.03 4.44 10.48
C ASP A 71 -11.67 4.97 11.88
N VAL A 72 -11.81 6.27 12.09
CA VAL A 72 -11.54 6.92 13.38
C VAL A 72 -12.49 6.43 14.48
N PRO A 73 -13.81 6.28 14.27
CA PRO A 73 -14.70 5.66 15.26
C PRO A 73 -14.19 4.30 15.73
N ARG A 74 -13.77 3.43 14.80
CA ARG A 74 -13.22 2.11 15.13
C ARG A 74 -11.90 2.22 15.89
N LEU A 75 -11.03 3.19 15.54
CA LEU A 75 -9.80 3.45 16.30
C LEU A 75 -10.10 3.76 17.77
N LEU A 76 -11.15 4.50 18.05
CA LEU A 76 -11.57 4.88 19.40
C LEU A 76 -12.33 3.79 20.13
N ALA A 77 -12.90 2.81 19.42
CA ALA A 77 -13.71 1.72 19.95
C ALA A 77 -12.90 0.43 20.22
N LYS A 78 -11.62 0.56 20.57
CA LYS A 78 -10.80 -0.60 20.97
C LYS A 78 -11.43 -1.33 22.17
N ASN A 79 -11.26 -2.66 22.20
CA ASN A 79 -11.66 -3.44 23.36
C ASN A 79 -10.82 -3.07 24.62
N ALA A 80 -11.15 -3.63 25.78
CA ALA A 80 -10.44 -3.39 27.04
C ALA A 80 -8.94 -3.73 26.98
N ASN A 81 -8.53 -4.62 26.05
CA ASN A 81 -7.14 -5.02 25.83
C ASN A 81 -6.43 -4.11 24.80
N GLY A 82 -7.10 -3.09 24.28
CA GLY A 82 -6.53 -2.21 23.25
C GLY A 82 -6.49 -2.82 21.84
N GLU A 83 -7.18 -3.92 21.60
CA GLU A 83 -7.22 -4.63 20.34
C GLU A 83 -8.42 -4.22 19.48
N PHE A 84 -8.29 -4.37 18.17
CA PHE A 84 -9.40 -4.21 17.23
C PHE A 84 -10.07 -5.55 16.95
N LYS A 85 -11.38 -5.54 16.81
CA LYS A 85 -12.06 -6.69 16.21
C LYS A 85 -11.53 -6.87 14.78
N PRO A 86 -11.15 -8.10 14.36
CA PRO A 86 -10.71 -8.36 12.99
C PRO A 86 -11.69 -7.80 11.96
N GLN A 87 -11.17 -7.26 10.86
CA GLN A 87 -11.98 -6.72 9.77
C GLN A 87 -11.56 -7.41 8.46
N PRO A 88 -12.34 -8.40 8.00
CA PRO A 88 -12.12 -9.05 6.71
C PRO A 88 -12.16 -8.04 5.55
N SER A 89 -11.48 -8.35 4.47
CA SER A 89 -11.41 -7.50 3.27
C SER A 89 -12.79 -7.17 2.69
N GLU A 90 -13.73 -8.11 2.75
CA GLU A 90 -15.12 -7.91 2.29
C GLU A 90 -15.85 -6.83 3.11
N ASP A 91 -15.60 -6.78 4.43
CA ASP A 91 -16.15 -5.72 5.28
C ASP A 91 -15.52 -4.37 4.96
N VAL A 92 -14.21 -4.32 4.69
CA VAL A 92 -13.52 -3.10 4.26
C VAL A 92 -14.09 -2.59 2.94
N LEU A 93 -14.29 -3.50 1.97
CA LEU A 93 -14.87 -3.14 0.67
C LEU A 93 -16.32 -2.63 0.82
N LYS A 94 -17.11 -3.24 1.69
CA LYS A 94 -18.49 -2.84 1.96
C LYS A 94 -18.58 -1.49 2.66
N THR A 95 -17.76 -1.24 3.67
CA THR A 95 -17.83 -0.02 4.49
C THR A 95 -17.00 1.13 3.92
N ARG A 96 -16.05 0.87 3.05
CA ARG A 96 -15.05 1.82 2.54
C ARG A 96 -14.26 2.51 3.67
N ALA A 97 -14.16 1.85 4.80
CA ALA A 97 -13.44 2.36 5.97
C ALA A 97 -12.72 1.22 6.70
N ALA A 98 -11.51 1.49 7.19
CA ALA A 98 -10.70 0.54 7.93
C ALA A 98 -9.70 1.23 8.86
N VAL A 99 -9.21 0.52 9.86
CA VAL A 99 -7.96 0.86 10.56
C VAL A 99 -6.78 0.21 9.81
N CYS A 100 -5.54 0.50 10.23
CA CYS A 100 -4.32 0.03 9.56
C CYS A 100 -4.33 -1.48 9.22
N GLN A 101 -4.80 -2.34 10.14
CA GLN A 101 -4.91 -3.77 9.90
C GLN A 101 -5.83 -4.08 8.70
N GLY A 102 -7.00 -3.44 8.60
CA GLY A 102 -7.93 -3.66 7.49
C GLY A 102 -7.37 -3.20 6.15
N TYR A 103 -6.64 -2.07 6.11
CA TYR A 103 -5.89 -1.62 4.93
C TYR A 103 -4.87 -2.67 4.48
N ALA A 104 -4.06 -3.17 5.43
CA ALA A 104 -3.02 -4.15 5.15
C ALA A 104 -3.63 -5.50 4.73
N THR A 105 -4.69 -5.98 5.41
CA THR A 105 -5.40 -7.22 5.06
C THR A 105 -5.93 -7.15 3.64
N LEU A 106 -6.66 -6.09 3.27
CA LEU A 106 -7.19 -5.93 1.92
C LEU A 106 -6.06 -5.92 0.86
N PHE A 107 -4.96 -5.23 1.14
CA PHE A 107 -3.83 -5.19 0.21
C PHE A 107 -3.22 -6.58 -0.01
N VAL A 108 -2.99 -7.33 1.07
CA VAL A 108 -2.43 -8.70 1.02
C VAL A 108 -3.37 -9.64 0.28
N ASP A 109 -4.68 -9.60 0.56
CA ASP A 109 -5.66 -10.46 -0.09
C ASP A 109 -5.73 -10.22 -1.60
N LEU A 110 -5.69 -8.95 -2.03
CA LEU A 110 -5.64 -8.60 -3.46
C LEU A 110 -4.35 -9.08 -4.12
N CYS A 111 -3.19 -8.90 -3.48
CA CYS A 111 -1.91 -9.42 -3.98
C CYS A 111 -1.96 -10.96 -4.11
N THR A 112 -2.42 -11.64 -3.08
CA THR A 112 -2.54 -13.11 -3.04
C THR A 112 -3.46 -13.61 -4.15
N GLY A 113 -4.61 -12.97 -4.36
CA GLY A 113 -5.54 -13.29 -5.45
C GLY A 113 -4.94 -13.12 -6.85
N LEU A 114 -3.93 -12.27 -6.98
CA LEU A 114 -3.16 -12.06 -8.22
C LEU A 114 -1.96 -13.00 -8.35
N GLY A 115 -1.67 -13.84 -7.34
CA GLY A 115 -0.48 -14.69 -7.29
C GLY A 115 0.80 -13.92 -6.93
N VAL A 116 0.67 -12.70 -6.39
CA VAL A 116 1.80 -11.88 -5.92
C VAL A 116 2.02 -12.17 -4.44
N LYS A 117 3.26 -12.53 -4.08
CA LYS A 117 3.62 -12.85 -2.70
C LYS A 117 3.63 -11.58 -1.85
N ALA A 118 2.77 -11.54 -0.84
CA ALA A 118 2.63 -10.42 0.08
C ALA A 118 2.38 -10.92 1.51
N VAL A 119 2.80 -10.12 2.50
CA VAL A 119 2.62 -10.41 3.92
C VAL A 119 2.14 -9.17 4.66
N LEU A 120 1.23 -9.36 5.61
CA LEU A 120 0.86 -8.35 6.58
C LEU A 120 1.94 -8.32 7.67
N ILE A 121 2.41 -7.13 8.01
CA ILE A 121 3.42 -6.90 9.03
C ILE A 121 2.79 -6.05 10.13
N SER A 122 2.94 -6.49 11.37
CA SER A 122 2.51 -5.73 12.55
C SER A 122 3.73 -5.26 13.35
N GLY A 123 3.63 -4.07 13.92
CA GLY A 123 4.74 -3.49 14.67
C GLY A 123 4.43 -2.09 15.17
N TYR A 124 5.48 -1.31 15.36
CA TYR A 124 5.41 0.11 15.66
C TYR A 124 5.79 0.93 14.44
N GLY A 125 5.11 2.06 14.26
CA GLY A 125 5.49 3.08 13.29
C GLY A 125 5.83 4.39 14.00
N LYS A 126 6.63 5.27 13.35
CA LYS A 126 7.01 6.57 13.86
C LYS A 126 6.61 7.66 12.88
N ILE A 127 5.82 8.62 13.34
CA ILE A 127 5.47 9.82 12.59
C ILE A 127 5.84 11.05 13.43
N ALA A 128 6.58 11.98 12.83
CA ALA A 128 6.93 13.25 13.45
C ALA A 128 7.47 13.07 14.89
N ASN A 129 8.38 12.11 15.10
CA ASN A 129 8.97 11.72 16.39
C ASN A 129 7.99 11.08 17.41
N THR A 130 6.77 10.75 17.02
CA THR A 130 5.80 10.04 17.86
C THR A 130 5.72 8.57 17.43
N ILE A 131 5.93 7.66 18.39
CA ILE A 131 5.78 6.21 18.16
C ILE A 131 4.30 5.86 18.28
N THR A 132 3.75 5.15 17.29
CA THR A 132 2.38 4.61 17.37
C THR A 132 2.33 3.44 18.34
N PRO A 133 1.23 3.25 19.09
CA PRO A 133 1.08 2.10 19.99
C PRO A 133 1.11 0.75 19.27
N SER A 134 0.57 0.69 18.07
CA SER A 134 0.66 -0.43 17.13
C SER A 134 0.31 0.07 15.74
N HIS A 135 0.90 -0.55 14.71
CA HIS A 135 0.63 -0.25 13.32
C HIS A 135 0.70 -1.52 12.48
N ALA A 136 0.07 -1.50 11.31
CA ALA A 136 0.15 -2.59 10.35
C ALA A 136 0.43 -2.03 8.95
N TRP A 137 1.34 -2.69 8.24
CA TRP A 137 1.74 -2.37 6.87
C TRP A 137 1.96 -3.65 6.06
N VAL A 138 2.50 -3.56 4.87
CA VAL A 138 2.59 -4.69 3.93
C VAL A 138 4.02 -4.84 3.40
N GLY A 139 4.50 -6.09 3.34
CA GLY A 139 5.64 -6.49 2.54
C GLY A 139 5.17 -7.16 1.25
N VAL A 140 5.79 -6.84 0.11
CA VAL A 140 5.53 -7.49 -1.18
C VAL A 140 6.85 -7.90 -1.81
N GLU A 141 6.94 -9.15 -2.25
CA GLU A 141 8.08 -9.65 -3.02
C GLU A 141 7.85 -9.38 -4.51
N MET A 142 8.78 -8.66 -5.11
CA MET A 142 8.77 -8.38 -6.54
C MET A 142 10.15 -8.63 -7.13
N ASN A 143 10.24 -9.51 -8.13
CA ASN A 143 11.50 -9.87 -8.80
C ASN A 143 12.58 -10.36 -7.80
N GLY A 144 12.18 -11.16 -6.80
CA GLY A 144 13.08 -11.71 -5.79
C GLY A 144 13.52 -10.73 -4.70
N ASN A 145 12.99 -9.51 -4.67
CA ASN A 145 13.28 -8.50 -3.65
C ASN A 145 12.01 -8.11 -2.89
N TRP A 146 12.16 -7.90 -1.58
CA TRP A 146 11.09 -7.38 -0.75
C TRP A 146 11.04 -5.85 -0.82
N TYR A 147 9.84 -5.32 -0.88
CA TYR A 147 9.53 -3.89 -0.76
C TYR A 147 8.40 -3.71 0.22
N LEU A 148 8.40 -2.59 0.92
CA LEU A 148 7.41 -2.28 1.94
C LEU A 148 6.45 -1.20 1.46
N PHE A 149 5.20 -1.31 1.94
CA PHE A 149 4.09 -0.45 1.54
C PHE A 149 3.25 -0.10 2.75
N ASP A 150 2.90 1.15 2.91
CA ASP A 150 1.92 1.56 3.90
C ASP A 150 0.74 2.26 3.23
N PRO A 151 -0.31 1.51 2.88
CA PRO A 151 -1.49 2.09 2.25
C PRO A 151 -2.31 2.98 3.20
N THR A 152 -2.14 2.82 4.52
CA THR A 152 -2.83 3.62 5.54
C THR A 152 -2.30 5.05 5.56
N TRP A 153 -0.99 5.22 5.75
CA TRP A 153 -0.36 6.54 5.73
C TRP A 153 -0.25 7.10 4.30
N GLY A 154 -0.30 6.21 3.33
CA GLY A 154 -0.45 6.58 1.92
C GLY A 154 -1.81 7.16 1.57
N ALA A 155 -2.87 6.87 2.34
CA ALA A 155 -4.21 7.40 2.12
C ALA A 155 -4.44 8.79 2.75
N GLY A 156 -3.73 9.11 3.85
CA GLY A 156 -3.88 10.36 4.56
C GLY A 156 -3.50 10.27 6.03
N TYR A 157 -4.09 11.15 6.84
CA TYR A 157 -3.79 11.27 8.27
C TYR A 157 -5.04 11.64 9.07
N VAL A 158 -4.96 11.48 10.40
CA VAL A 158 -6.02 11.87 11.32
C VAL A 158 -5.65 13.20 11.98
N GLN A 159 -6.55 14.17 11.94
CA GLN A 159 -6.42 15.45 12.61
C GLN A 159 -7.76 15.82 13.27
N ASN A 160 -7.72 16.21 14.52
CA ASN A 160 -8.93 16.57 15.30
C ASN A 160 -10.02 15.49 15.25
N ASN A 161 -9.64 14.23 15.40
CA ASN A 161 -10.51 13.04 15.30
C ASN A 161 -11.26 12.92 13.96
N ARG A 162 -10.68 13.46 12.88
CA ARG A 162 -11.22 13.32 11.51
C ARG A 162 -10.13 12.81 10.59
N PHE A 163 -10.50 11.93 9.68
CA PHE A 163 -9.63 11.51 8.61
C PHE A 163 -9.53 12.61 7.55
N ILE A 164 -8.31 13.00 7.24
CA ILE A 164 -7.99 13.92 6.15
C ILE A 164 -7.33 13.11 5.04
N LYS A 165 -8.05 12.97 3.93
CA LYS A 165 -7.51 12.28 2.75
C LYS A 165 -6.36 13.11 2.15
N SER A 166 -5.21 12.47 1.99
CA SER A 166 -4.02 13.09 1.42
C SER A 166 -3.12 11.99 0.83
N PHE A 167 -3.39 11.65 -0.44
CA PHE A 167 -2.62 10.61 -1.12
C PHE A 167 -1.12 10.92 -1.12
N ASN A 168 -0.31 9.92 -0.71
CA ASN A 168 1.12 10.10 -0.56
C ASN A 168 1.91 8.91 -1.12
N ASN A 169 2.82 9.18 -2.03
CA ASN A 169 3.66 8.18 -2.70
C ASN A 169 4.89 7.75 -1.88
N ILE A 170 5.26 8.48 -0.83
CA ILE A 170 6.47 8.13 -0.05
C ILE A 170 6.36 6.76 0.64
N PHE A 171 5.15 6.26 0.81
CA PHE A 171 4.84 4.97 1.41
C PHE A 171 4.63 3.85 0.38
N PHE A 172 4.92 4.11 -0.88
CA PHE A 172 4.82 3.14 -1.95
C PHE A 172 6.19 2.55 -2.30
N LYS A 173 6.31 1.22 -2.28
CA LYS A 173 7.51 0.49 -2.72
C LYS A 173 8.81 0.97 -2.04
N VAL A 174 8.76 1.11 -0.72
CA VAL A 174 9.88 1.58 0.09
C VAL A 174 10.89 0.45 0.27
N PRO A 175 12.19 0.67 0.01
CA PRO A 175 13.22 -0.31 0.35
C PRO A 175 13.25 -0.61 1.85
N PRO A 176 13.47 -1.87 2.27
CA PRO A 176 13.52 -2.23 3.69
C PRO A 176 14.47 -1.38 4.52
N GLU A 177 15.68 -1.09 4.00
CA GLU A 177 16.71 -0.30 4.68
C GLU A 177 16.27 1.16 4.93
N GLN A 178 15.34 1.65 4.15
CA GLN A 178 14.74 2.97 4.36
C GLN A 178 13.59 2.89 5.37
N MET A 179 12.74 1.87 5.24
CA MET A 179 11.52 1.73 6.05
C MET A 179 11.84 1.50 7.54
N ILE A 180 12.87 0.71 7.87
CA ILE A 180 13.25 0.39 9.26
C ILE A 180 13.66 1.60 10.10
N LYS A 181 13.89 2.77 9.51
CA LYS A 181 14.20 4.01 10.24
C LYS A 181 13.00 4.51 11.03
N ASP A 182 11.80 4.20 10.54
CA ASP A 182 10.54 4.68 11.11
C ASP A 182 9.55 3.54 11.41
N TYR A 183 9.89 2.27 11.09
CA TYR A 183 9.04 1.11 11.30
C TYR A 183 9.81 -0.02 11.96
N MET A 184 9.26 -0.55 13.03
CA MET A 184 9.83 -1.67 13.78
C MET A 184 8.81 -2.80 13.86
N PRO A 185 8.94 -3.88 13.07
CA PRO A 185 8.05 -5.03 13.15
C PRO A 185 8.19 -5.74 14.49
N PHE A 186 7.10 -6.35 14.98
CA PHE A 186 7.13 -7.16 16.20
C PHE A 186 8.01 -8.41 16.02
N ASP A 187 7.99 -8.99 14.82
CA ASP A 187 8.88 -10.07 14.45
C ASP A 187 10.01 -9.51 13.55
N PRO A 188 11.28 -9.58 14.01
CA PRO A 188 12.42 -9.06 13.25
C PRO A 188 12.60 -9.69 11.87
N MET A 189 12.06 -10.88 11.63
CA MET A 189 12.08 -11.55 10.33
C MET A 189 11.47 -10.66 9.22
N TYR A 190 10.51 -9.81 9.54
CA TYR A 190 9.85 -8.92 8.60
C TYR A 190 10.57 -7.58 8.38
N GLN A 191 11.78 -7.41 8.89
CA GLN A 191 12.61 -6.27 8.53
C GLN A 191 13.11 -6.36 7.08
N PHE A 192 13.30 -7.58 6.57
CA PHE A 192 13.79 -7.87 5.21
C PHE A 192 15.12 -7.21 4.85
N VAL A 193 15.89 -6.76 5.84
CA VAL A 193 17.24 -6.23 5.64
C VAL A 193 18.25 -7.37 5.71
N ASN A 194 19.20 -7.39 4.80
CA ASN A 194 20.33 -8.31 4.89
C ASN A 194 21.24 -7.80 6.00
N HIS A 195 21.25 -8.48 7.13
CA HIS A 195 22.31 -8.28 8.13
C HIS A 195 23.58 -8.89 7.53
N ILE A 196 24.51 -8.04 7.05
CA ILE A 196 25.87 -8.42 6.66
C ILE A 196 26.68 -8.65 7.92
#